data_7c4bcbb53c69eb7965301f4b5b501c68
#
_entry.id   7c4bcbb53c69eb7965301f4b5b501c68
#
_cell.length_a   1.000
_cell.length_b   1.000
_cell.length_c   1.000
_cell.angle_alpha   90.00
_cell.angle_beta   90.00
_cell.angle_gamma   90.00
#
_symmetry.space_group_name_H-M   'P 1'
#
loop_
_entity.id
_entity.type
_entity.pdbx_description
1 polymer ?
#
loop_
_entity_poly.entity_id
_entity_poly.type
_entity_poly.pdbx_seq_one_letter_code
_entity_poly.pdbx_strand_id
1 'polypeptide(L)'
;MNDFFQLGTEAGIAHLQFNRPERMNTMAPAFFPAFRDAVQALSDSGDARVLVISSTGKHFSAGMALDTFAGDGAMLDTSSSRARLSFQESLRRIMGCFDVLDTARMPVVCAIQGGCIGGALDLAAACDIRYCSADAFFCVQ
;
A
#
# COMPACT_ATOMS: atom_id res chain seq x y z
N MET A 1 -7.46 11.84 -10.48
CA MET A 1 -6.01 11.94 -10.18
C MET A 1 -5.79 11.33 -8.81
N ASN A 2 -4.80 10.50 -8.68
CA ASN A 2 -4.48 9.83 -7.44
C ASN A 2 -3.41 10.62 -6.71
N ASP A 3 -3.74 11.13 -5.52
CA ASP A 3 -2.83 11.97 -4.74
C ASP A 3 -1.87 11.16 -3.84
N PHE A 4 -1.99 9.82 -3.82
CA PHE A 4 -1.22 8.97 -2.91
C PHE A 4 0.15 8.59 -3.45
N PHE A 5 0.24 8.38 -4.76
CA PHE A 5 1.46 7.94 -5.43
C PHE A 5 1.52 8.43 -6.88
N GLN A 6 2.71 8.45 -7.40
CA GLN A 6 2.98 8.62 -8.82
C GLN A 6 3.40 7.28 -9.41
N LEU A 7 2.99 7.01 -10.64
CA LEU A 7 3.38 5.82 -11.39
C LEU A 7 3.85 6.24 -12.78
N GLY A 8 5.05 5.84 -13.13
CA GLY A 8 5.62 6.02 -14.46
C GLY A 8 6.34 4.77 -14.91
N THR A 9 6.46 4.58 -16.23
CA THR A 9 7.19 3.45 -16.81
C THR A 9 8.20 3.98 -17.82
N GLU A 10 9.47 3.59 -17.67
CA GLU A 10 10.55 3.94 -18.56
C GLU A 10 11.44 2.72 -18.79
N ALA A 11 11.76 2.41 -20.04
CA ALA A 11 12.62 1.30 -20.43
C ALA A 11 12.22 -0.07 -19.81
N GLY A 12 10.93 -0.29 -19.59
CA GLY A 12 10.38 -1.52 -18.99
C GLY A 12 10.48 -1.56 -17.46
N ILE A 13 10.89 -0.47 -16.81
CA ILE A 13 10.89 -0.32 -15.36
C ILE A 13 9.71 0.57 -14.99
N ALA A 14 8.74 0.01 -14.28
CA ALA A 14 7.67 0.77 -13.67
C ALA A 14 8.11 1.23 -12.28
N HIS A 15 7.88 2.49 -11.97
CA HIS A 15 8.18 3.07 -10.67
C HIS A 15 6.92 3.68 -10.06
N LEU A 16 6.45 3.08 -8.96
CA LEU A 16 5.36 3.57 -8.14
C LEU A 16 5.96 4.19 -6.88
N GLN A 17 5.80 5.50 -6.72
CA GLN A 17 6.39 6.24 -5.62
C GLN A 17 5.31 6.91 -4.77
N PHE A 18 5.23 6.58 -3.48
CA PHE A 18 4.37 7.29 -2.54
C PHE A 18 4.83 8.74 -2.40
N ASN A 19 3.90 9.67 -2.46
CA ASN A 19 4.20 11.09 -2.61
C ASN A 19 3.43 11.99 -1.65
N ARG A 20 3.24 11.56 -0.41
CA ARG A 20 2.63 12.34 0.66
C ARG A 20 3.50 12.36 1.93
N PRO A 21 4.76 12.85 1.82
CA PRO A 21 5.72 12.80 2.93
C PRO A 21 5.26 13.63 4.14
N GLU A 22 4.49 14.70 3.93
CA GLU A 22 3.90 15.55 4.98
C GLU A 22 2.88 14.79 5.84
N ARG A 23 2.34 13.70 5.34
CA ARG A 23 1.45 12.78 6.04
C ARG A 23 2.10 11.43 6.30
N MET A 24 3.42 11.36 6.28
CA MET A 24 4.19 10.12 6.46
C MET A 24 3.70 8.98 5.52
N ASN A 25 3.26 9.33 4.34
CA ASN A 25 2.73 8.42 3.31
C ASN A 25 1.63 7.47 3.84
N THR A 26 0.76 7.97 4.74
CA THR A 26 -0.33 7.16 5.30
C THR A 26 -1.36 6.78 4.24
N MET A 27 -1.95 5.61 4.41
CA MET A 27 -2.91 4.97 3.51
C MET A 27 -4.33 5.26 4.00
N ALA A 28 -5.04 6.17 3.31
CA ALA A 28 -6.48 6.36 3.51
C ALA A 28 -7.29 5.27 2.78
N PRO A 29 -8.57 5.07 3.07
CA PRO A 29 -9.39 4.04 2.42
C PRO A 29 -9.35 4.05 0.89
N ALA A 30 -9.28 5.24 0.29
CA ALA A 30 -9.20 5.39 -1.17
C ALA A 30 -7.85 4.97 -1.77
N PHE A 31 -6.79 4.85 -0.97
CA PHE A 31 -5.49 4.35 -1.41
C PHE A 31 -5.58 2.91 -1.91
N PHE A 32 -6.26 2.04 -1.16
CA PHE A 32 -6.25 0.60 -1.41
C PHE A 32 -6.78 0.21 -2.80
N PRO A 33 -8.00 0.61 -3.21
CA PRO A 33 -8.46 0.32 -4.56
C PRO A 33 -7.62 1.01 -5.64
N ALA A 34 -7.18 2.24 -5.42
CA ALA A 34 -6.33 2.95 -6.38
C ALA A 34 -5.00 2.23 -6.61
N PHE A 35 -4.37 1.73 -5.54
CA PHE A 35 -3.15 0.95 -5.62
C PHE A 35 -3.35 -0.37 -6.37
N ARG A 36 -4.37 -1.15 -5.97
CA ARG A 36 -4.72 -2.41 -6.64
C ARG A 36 -4.93 -2.21 -8.14
N ASP A 37 -5.75 -1.24 -8.51
CA ASP A 37 -6.14 -1.02 -9.91
C ASP A 37 -4.94 -0.55 -10.76
N ALA A 38 -4.05 0.27 -10.20
CA ALA A 38 -2.83 0.70 -10.87
C ALA A 38 -1.86 -0.47 -11.12
N VAL A 39 -1.63 -1.32 -10.12
CA VAL A 39 -0.77 -2.50 -10.27
C VAL A 39 -1.38 -3.52 -11.21
N GLN A 40 -2.70 -3.76 -11.14
CA GLN A 40 -3.40 -4.66 -12.05
C GLN A 40 -3.30 -4.18 -13.50
N ALA A 41 -3.57 -2.91 -13.76
CA ALA A 41 -3.45 -2.33 -15.09
C ALA A 41 -2.03 -2.47 -15.65
N LEU A 42 -1.01 -2.24 -14.82
CA LEU A 42 0.39 -2.43 -15.20
C LEU A 42 0.70 -3.90 -15.53
N SER A 43 0.19 -4.83 -14.73
CA SER A 43 0.34 -6.27 -14.96
C SER A 43 -0.35 -6.71 -16.26
N ASP A 44 -1.54 -6.18 -16.53
CA ASP A 44 -2.34 -6.55 -17.72
C ASP A 44 -1.73 -5.97 -19.01
N SER A 45 -1.15 -4.78 -18.98
CA SER A 45 -0.52 -4.16 -20.15
C SER A 45 0.72 -4.93 -20.63
N GLY A 46 1.47 -5.53 -19.72
CA GLY A 46 2.73 -6.20 -20.01
C GLY A 46 3.89 -5.27 -20.38
N ASP A 47 3.73 -3.95 -20.18
CA ASP A 47 4.74 -2.94 -20.53
C ASP A 47 5.93 -2.91 -19.57
N ALA A 48 5.72 -3.39 -18.34
CA ALA A 48 6.75 -3.42 -17.30
C ALA A 48 7.34 -4.82 -17.14
N ARG A 49 8.67 -4.88 -17.04
CA ARG A 49 9.44 -6.08 -16.69
C ARG A 49 9.73 -6.17 -15.20
N VAL A 50 9.59 -5.07 -14.49
CA VAL A 50 9.75 -4.96 -13.04
C VAL A 50 8.95 -3.77 -12.52
N LEU A 51 8.34 -3.92 -11.36
CA LEU A 51 7.74 -2.82 -10.59
C LEU A 51 8.63 -2.49 -9.41
N VAL A 52 9.05 -1.23 -9.28
CA VAL A 52 9.73 -0.69 -8.11
C VAL A 52 8.75 0.14 -7.31
N ILE A 53 8.59 -0.18 -6.03
CA ILE A 53 7.80 0.60 -5.09
C ILE A 53 8.75 1.32 -4.14
N SER A 54 8.62 2.63 -4.04
CA SER A 54 9.38 3.47 -3.12
C SER A 54 8.51 4.56 -2.51
N SER A 55 9.08 5.40 -1.69
CA SER A 55 8.37 6.55 -1.12
C SER A 55 9.27 7.78 -1.01
N THR A 56 8.64 8.95 -0.90
CA THR A 56 9.31 10.21 -0.59
C THR A 56 9.33 10.45 0.92
N GLY A 57 10.23 11.32 1.37
CA GLY A 57 10.31 11.75 2.77
C GLY A 57 11.12 10.82 3.66
N LYS A 58 10.97 11.04 4.97
CA LYS A 58 11.78 10.36 6.01
C LYS A 58 11.40 8.89 6.21
N HIS A 59 10.11 8.56 6.06
CA HIS A 59 9.57 7.23 6.33
C HIS A 59 8.95 6.64 5.07
N PHE A 60 9.05 5.33 4.92
CA PHE A 60 8.41 4.62 3.82
C PHE A 60 6.88 4.81 3.88
N SER A 61 6.26 4.40 4.98
CA SER A 61 4.86 4.72 5.28
C SER A 61 4.54 4.39 6.74
N ALA A 62 3.73 5.24 7.35
CA ALA A 62 3.21 5.00 8.70
C ALA A 62 1.95 4.11 8.72
N GLY A 63 1.62 3.48 7.59
CA GLY A 63 0.48 2.57 7.48
C GLY A 63 -0.85 3.27 7.32
N MET A 64 -1.91 2.66 7.85
CA MET A 64 -3.27 3.17 7.69
C MET A 64 -3.45 4.53 8.39
N ALA A 65 -4.13 5.46 7.73
CA ALA A 65 -4.42 6.77 8.28
C ALA A 65 -5.35 6.64 9.51
N LEU A 66 -4.96 7.24 10.64
CA LEU A 66 -5.69 7.12 11.92
C LEU A 66 -7.12 7.68 11.86
N ASP A 67 -7.37 8.68 11.02
CA ASP A 67 -8.70 9.23 10.78
C ASP A 67 -9.67 8.23 10.12
N THR A 68 -9.15 7.16 9.51
CA THR A 68 -9.95 6.02 9.03
C THR A 68 -10.68 5.31 10.15
N PHE A 69 -10.17 5.37 11.36
CA PHE A 69 -10.72 4.73 12.56
C PHE A 69 -11.56 5.66 13.43
N ALA A 70 -11.56 6.96 13.13
CA ALA A 70 -12.27 7.99 13.88
C ALA A 70 -13.44 8.55 13.05
N GLY A 71 -14.66 8.47 13.57
CA GLY A 71 -15.82 9.13 12.97
C GLY A 71 -17.08 8.24 12.87
N ASP A 72 -18.19 8.86 12.50
CA ASP A 72 -19.46 8.18 12.24
C ASP A 72 -19.33 7.27 11.01
N GLY A 73 -19.44 5.99 11.20
CA GLY A 73 -19.17 4.97 10.18
C GLY A 73 -17.76 4.39 10.27
N ALA A 74 -17.12 4.57 11.41
CA ALA A 74 -15.80 4.02 11.70
C ALA A 74 -15.72 2.54 11.30
N MET A 75 -14.68 2.20 10.55
CA MET A 75 -14.41 0.84 10.09
C MET A 75 -14.32 -0.17 11.25
N LEU A 76 -14.18 0.31 12.49
CA LEU A 76 -14.10 -0.49 13.72
C LEU A 76 -15.46 -0.63 14.45
N ASP A 77 -16.58 -0.34 13.82
CA ASP A 77 -17.88 -0.58 14.48
C ASP A 77 -18.10 -2.08 14.72
N THR A 78 -18.18 -2.45 15.98
CA THR A 78 -18.44 -3.82 16.44
C THR A 78 -19.69 -3.91 17.33
N SER A 79 -20.53 -2.89 17.31
CA SER A 79 -21.71 -2.73 18.21
C SER A 79 -22.77 -3.80 17.99
N SER A 80 -22.85 -4.39 16.80
CA SER A 80 -23.80 -5.44 16.45
C SER A 80 -23.14 -6.57 15.66
N SER A 81 -23.82 -7.71 15.53
CA SER A 81 -23.37 -8.82 14.70
C SER A 81 -23.22 -8.43 13.23
N ARG A 82 -24.11 -7.57 12.73
CA ARG A 82 -24.05 -7.04 11.36
C ARG A 82 -22.83 -6.12 11.18
N ALA A 83 -22.58 -5.25 12.15
CA ALA A 83 -21.43 -4.35 12.12
C ALA A 83 -20.11 -5.14 12.13
N ARG A 84 -20.01 -6.18 12.96
CA ARG A 84 -18.83 -7.08 12.99
C ARG A 84 -18.61 -7.80 11.67
N LEU A 85 -19.66 -8.29 11.02
CA LEU A 85 -19.55 -8.91 9.69
C LEU A 85 -19.08 -7.90 8.65
N SER A 86 -19.68 -6.71 8.62
CA SER A 86 -19.28 -5.62 7.71
C SER A 86 -17.82 -5.21 7.90
N PHE A 87 -17.35 -5.16 9.16
CA PHE A 87 -15.93 -4.91 9.46
C PHE A 87 -15.02 -6.00 8.87
N GLN A 88 -15.34 -7.27 9.06
CA GLN A 88 -14.57 -8.38 8.52
C GLN A 88 -14.52 -8.33 6.98
N GLU A 89 -15.62 -8.03 6.33
CA GLU A 89 -15.66 -7.91 4.87
C GLU A 89 -14.81 -6.72 4.37
N SER A 90 -14.88 -5.59 5.07
CA SER A 90 -14.08 -4.41 4.74
C SER A 90 -12.58 -4.69 4.90
N LEU A 91 -12.20 -5.35 5.98
CA LEU A 91 -10.82 -5.75 6.23
C LEU A 91 -10.31 -6.71 5.15
N ARG A 92 -11.09 -7.73 4.77
CA ARG A 92 -10.72 -8.64 3.68
C ARG A 92 -10.52 -7.90 2.35
N ARG A 93 -11.36 -6.91 2.04
CA ARG A 93 -11.21 -6.10 0.82
C ARG A 93 -9.92 -5.28 0.85
N ILE A 94 -9.58 -4.69 1.98
CA ILE A 94 -8.35 -3.93 2.15
C ILE A 94 -7.13 -4.82 1.99
N MET A 95 -7.08 -5.94 2.72
CA MET A 95 -5.98 -6.91 2.62
C MET A 95 -5.84 -7.46 1.20
N GLY A 96 -6.96 -7.81 0.56
CA GLY A 96 -6.99 -8.30 -0.82
C GLY A 96 -6.45 -7.31 -1.86
N CYS A 97 -6.37 -6.01 -1.51
CA CYS A 97 -5.75 -5.03 -2.41
C CYS A 97 -4.23 -5.22 -2.55
N PHE A 98 -3.57 -5.87 -1.60
CA PHE A 98 -2.14 -6.19 -1.70
C PHE A 98 -1.88 -7.54 -2.37
N ASP A 99 -2.86 -8.41 -2.47
CA ASP A 99 -2.75 -9.70 -3.17
C ASP A 99 -2.42 -9.52 -4.66
N VAL A 100 -2.71 -8.35 -5.22
CA VAL A 100 -2.32 -8.00 -6.60
C VAL A 100 -0.80 -8.06 -6.80
N LEU A 101 -0.02 -7.81 -5.77
CA LEU A 101 1.45 -7.88 -5.85
C LEU A 101 1.94 -9.33 -6.01
N ASP A 102 1.28 -10.27 -5.33
CA ASP A 102 1.60 -11.70 -5.42
C ASP A 102 1.23 -12.30 -6.78
N THR A 103 0.18 -11.78 -7.42
CA THR A 103 -0.33 -12.26 -8.70
C THR A 103 0.18 -11.48 -9.92
N ALA A 104 0.92 -10.40 -9.71
CA ALA A 104 1.49 -9.57 -10.78
C ALA A 104 2.44 -10.39 -11.67
N ARG A 105 2.42 -10.11 -12.98
CA ARG A 105 3.25 -10.81 -13.98
C ARG A 105 4.71 -10.40 -13.98
N MET A 106 5.05 -9.34 -13.27
CA MET A 106 6.43 -8.85 -13.14
C MET A 106 6.87 -8.94 -11.69
N PRO A 107 8.17 -9.14 -11.43
CA PRO A 107 8.71 -9.04 -10.07
C PRO A 107 8.49 -7.66 -9.49
N VAL A 108 8.22 -7.62 -8.19
CA VAL A 108 7.98 -6.39 -7.43
C VAL A 108 9.10 -6.18 -6.41
N VAL A 109 9.80 -5.06 -6.55
CA VAL A 109 10.90 -4.65 -5.66
C VAL A 109 10.41 -3.50 -4.78
N CYS A 110 10.62 -3.62 -3.47
CA CYS A 110 10.25 -2.59 -2.51
C CYS A 110 11.52 -1.95 -1.91
N ALA A 111 11.64 -0.63 -2.04
CA ALA A 111 12.74 0.15 -1.48
C ALA A 111 12.25 0.95 -0.26
N ILE A 112 12.78 0.62 0.92
CA ILE A 112 12.24 1.05 2.22
C ILE A 112 13.27 1.91 2.95
N GLN A 113 12.86 3.10 3.40
CA GLN A 113 13.64 3.95 4.30
C GLN A 113 12.81 4.30 5.55
N GLY A 114 13.47 4.49 6.69
CA GLY A 114 12.84 4.86 7.94
C GLY A 114 11.74 3.87 8.37
N GLY A 115 10.61 4.38 8.81
CA GLY A 115 9.51 3.53 9.32
C GLY A 115 8.69 2.86 8.22
N CYS A 116 8.45 1.57 8.40
CA CYS A 116 7.53 0.74 7.62
C CYS A 116 6.56 0.07 8.60
N ILE A 117 5.36 0.65 8.76
CA ILE A 117 4.50 0.40 9.92
C ILE A 117 3.12 -0.10 9.48
N GLY A 118 2.58 -1.10 10.18
CA GLY A 118 1.22 -1.61 9.97
C GLY A 118 0.95 -2.04 8.53
N GLY A 119 -0.04 -1.44 7.86
CA GLY A 119 -0.38 -1.75 6.47
C GLY A 119 0.77 -1.56 5.47
N ALA A 120 1.75 -0.70 5.79
CA ALA A 120 2.96 -0.58 4.98
C ALA A 120 3.84 -1.84 5.06
N LEU A 121 3.89 -2.48 6.23
CA LEU A 121 4.58 -3.75 6.41
C LEU A 121 3.87 -4.87 5.65
N ASP A 122 2.54 -4.90 5.65
CA ASP A 122 1.75 -5.86 4.87
C ASP A 122 2.04 -5.73 3.37
N LEU A 123 2.05 -4.50 2.85
CA LEU A 123 2.41 -4.21 1.46
C LEU A 123 3.83 -4.67 1.15
N ALA A 124 4.80 -4.31 1.99
CA ALA A 124 6.20 -4.69 1.81
C ALA A 124 6.39 -6.21 1.86
N ALA A 125 5.65 -6.92 2.72
CA ALA A 125 5.68 -8.36 2.82
C ALA A 125 5.13 -9.06 1.56
N ALA A 126 4.17 -8.46 0.87
CA ALA A 126 3.60 -8.97 -0.37
C ALA A 126 4.52 -8.77 -1.60
N CYS A 127 5.57 -7.96 -1.50
CA CYS A 127 6.55 -7.78 -2.57
C CYS A 127 7.52 -8.97 -2.65
N ASP A 128 8.13 -9.17 -3.83
CA ASP A 128 9.07 -10.27 -4.06
C ASP A 128 10.44 -10.00 -3.45
N ILE A 129 10.95 -8.80 -3.60
CA ILE A 129 12.30 -8.39 -3.15
C ILE A 129 12.19 -7.10 -2.34
N ARG A 130 12.86 -7.07 -1.20
CA ARG A 130 12.90 -5.89 -0.30
C ARG A 130 14.32 -5.45 -0.08
N TYR A 131 14.55 -4.15 -0.26
CA TYR A 131 15.75 -3.44 0.16
C TYR A 131 15.38 -2.41 1.21
N CYS A 132 16.21 -2.24 2.21
CA CYS A 132 16.00 -1.19 3.19
C CYS A 132 17.29 -0.42 3.49
N SER A 133 17.15 0.84 3.89
CA SER A 133 18.24 1.64 4.44
C SER A 133 18.65 1.14 5.83
N ALA A 134 19.85 1.49 6.26
CA ALA A 134 20.37 1.06 7.56
C ALA A 134 19.54 1.58 8.76
N ASP A 135 18.83 2.70 8.58
CA ASP A 135 17.97 3.32 9.59
C ASP A 135 16.51 2.83 9.53
N ALA A 136 16.20 1.92 8.61
CA ALA A 136 14.84 1.39 8.50
C ALA A 136 14.44 0.58 9.72
N PHE A 137 13.18 0.73 10.13
CA PHE A 137 12.58 -0.08 11.17
C PHE A 137 11.17 -0.53 10.76
N PHE A 138 10.76 -1.67 11.28
CA PHE A 138 9.52 -2.34 10.94
C PHE A 138 8.68 -2.51 12.20
N CYS A 139 7.38 -2.24 12.11
CA CYS A 139 6.47 -2.36 13.23
C CYS A 139 5.16 -3.02 12.79
N VAL A 140 4.80 -4.10 13.47
CA VAL A 140 3.46 -4.70 13.37
C VAL A 140 2.53 -3.91 14.29
N GLN A 141 1.40 -3.43 13.77
CA GLN A 141 0.40 -2.65 14.49
C GLN A 141 -1.00 -3.15 14.20
#